data_c63ba8d33fd7ea18082ff62e7c56d27e
#
_entry.id   c63ba8d33fd7ea18082ff62e7c56d27e
#
_cell.length_a   1.000
_cell.length_b   1.000
_cell.length_c   1.000
_cell.angle_alpha   90.00
_cell.angle_beta   90.00
_cell.angle_gamma   90.00
#
_symmetry.space_group_name_H-M   'P 1'
#
loop_
_entity.id
_entity.type
_entity.pdbx_description
1 polymer ?
#
loop_
_entity_poly.entity_id
_entity_poly.type
_entity_poly.pdbx_seq_one_letter_code
_entity_poly.pdbx_strand_id
1 'polypeptide(L)'
;MAFIPCLKLYNYNMPENYVHDVETESALAEKSFEKKIVFSGKAVKFHADTVILPDGGKAVREYMEHPGASAVLPVLSDGRIIFVRQFRYPVGRETLEIPAGKLTGPGDDPLIRAKAELEEETGYKAEHYDKIISFWTTAAFSTEVLHVYAAHGLIPGTSHPDEDEFLKTEIMPFEEAWALLQAGKIMDVKTIIALQAWKIRLLEEK
;
A
#
# COMPACT_ATOMS: atom_id res chain seq x y z
N MET A 1 11.99 -22.20 -21.27
CA MET A 1 11.45 -21.23 -20.33
C MET A 1 11.82 -21.69 -18.94
N ALA A 2 12.82 -21.08 -18.32
CA ALA A 2 13.28 -21.50 -16.99
C ALA A 2 12.34 -20.89 -15.94
N PHE A 3 11.77 -21.76 -15.12
CA PHE A 3 11.07 -21.38 -13.90
C PHE A 3 12.08 -20.67 -12.98
N ILE A 4 11.90 -19.38 -12.75
CA ILE A 4 12.68 -18.62 -11.77
C ILE A 4 12.22 -19.10 -10.39
N PRO A 5 13.09 -19.68 -9.56
CA PRO A 5 12.70 -20.13 -8.23
C PRO A 5 12.28 -18.90 -7.41
N CYS A 6 11.15 -19.03 -6.74
CA CYS A 6 10.63 -18.05 -5.78
C CYS A 6 11.75 -17.69 -4.78
N LEU A 7 12.38 -16.54 -4.98
CA LEU A 7 13.36 -16.01 -4.02
C LEU A 7 12.63 -15.75 -2.70
N LYS A 8 13.28 -16.10 -1.61
CA LYS A 8 12.88 -15.70 -0.25
C LYS A 8 12.94 -14.17 -0.15
N LEU A 9 11.92 -13.51 -0.71
CA LEU A 9 11.60 -12.16 -0.30
C LEU A 9 11.49 -12.18 1.22
N TYR A 10 12.11 -11.25 1.89
CA TYR A 10 12.08 -11.10 3.33
C TYR A 10 10.68 -11.41 3.83
N ASN A 11 10.52 -12.52 4.59
CA ASN A 11 9.27 -12.85 5.27
C ASN A 11 9.04 -11.81 6.37
N TYR A 12 8.70 -10.60 5.99
CA TYR A 12 8.05 -9.65 6.87
C TYR A 12 6.59 -10.09 7.01
N ASN A 13 6.40 -11.17 7.76
CA ASN A 13 5.09 -11.55 8.25
C ASN A 13 4.71 -10.54 9.33
N MET A 14 4.12 -9.41 8.92
CA MET A 14 3.27 -8.70 9.86
C MET A 14 2.14 -9.67 10.24
N PRO A 15 1.81 -9.80 11.54
CA PRO A 15 0.66 -10.60 11.97
C PRO A 15 -0.58 -10.18 11.19
N GLU A 16 -1.35 -11.15 10.70
CA GLU A 16 -2.56 -10.91 9.89
C GLU A 16 -3.64 -10.09 10.60
N ASN A 17 -3.51 -9.92 11.93
CA ASN A 17 -4.45 -9.20 12.78
C ASN A 17 -3.79 -8.04 13.51
N TYR A 18 -3.33 -7.04 12.76
CA TYR A 18 -2.83 -5.79 13.36
C TYR A 18 -3.98 -4.86 13.73
N VAL A 19 -4.90 -5.33 14.56
CA VAL A 19 -5.88 -4.48 15.26
C VAL A 19 -5.35 -4.30 16.67
N HIS A 20 -4.85 -3.09 17.00
CA HIS A 20 -4.64 -2.52 18.33
C HIS A 20 -4.47 -3.48 19.54
N ASP A 21 -3.83 -4.63 19.37
CA ASP A 21 -3.30 -5.38 20.50
C ASP A 21 -2.07 -4.64 20.98
N VAL A 22 -2.31 -3.65 21.84
CA VAL A 22 -1.24 -3.03 22.60
C VAL A 22 -0.52 -4.16 23.32
N GLU A 23 0.77 -4.36 23.00
CA GLU A 23 1.65 -5.21 23.81
C GLU A 23 1.64 -4.62 25.21
N THR A 24 0.76 -5.15 26.07
CA THR A 24 0.52 -4.60 27.43
C THR A 24 1.71 -4.73 28.35
N GLU A 25 2.76 -5.44 27.94
CA GLU A 25 3.99 -5.68 28.69
C GLU A 25 5.13 -4.70 28.36
N SER A 26 4.99 -3.85 27.33
CA SER A 26 6.03 -2.87 27.00
C SER A 26 6.09 -1.75 28.04
N ALA A 27 7.31 -1.43 28.51
CA ALA A 27 7.55 -0.27 29.39
C ALA A 27 7.23 1.08 28.70
N LEU A 28 7.05 1.09 27.38
CA LEU A 28 6.69 2.27 26.59
C LEU A 28 5.20 2.29 26.20
N ALA A 29 4.41 1.28 26.62
CA ALA A 29 3.02 1.17 26.23
C ALA A 29 2.18 2.31 26.81
N GLU A 30 1.40 2.92 25.94
CA GLU A 30 0.34 3.86 26.30
C GLU A 30 -0.98 3.11 26.42
N LYS A 31 -1.75 3.37 27.49
CA LYS A 31 -3.03 2.69 27.73
C LYS A 31 -4.19 3.60 27.36
N SER A 32 -5.16 3.06 26.64
CA SER A 32 -6.39 3.81 26.34
C SER A 32 -7.12 4.17 27.64
N PHE A 33 -7.45 5.44 27.81
CA PHE A 33 -8.27 5.96 28.91
C PHE A 33 -9.68 6.32 28.42
N GLU A 34 -9.75 7.06 27.31
CA GLU A 34 -11.01 7.48 26.70
C GLU A 34 -10.85 7.53 25.17
N LYS A 35 -11.76 6.89 24.45
CA LYS A 35 -11.81 6.94 22.99
C LYS A 35 -12.80 7.99 22.53
N LYS A 36 -12.40 8.86 21.59
CA LYS A 36 -13.25 9.94 21.08
C LYS A 36 -13.09 10.09 19.57
N ILE A 37 -14.15 9.78 18.83
CA ILE A 37 -14.24 10.10 17.40
C ILE A 37 -14.61 11.58 17.27
N VAL A 38 -13.78 12.38 16.62
CA VAL A 38 -14.00 13.81 16.39
C VAL A 38 -14.55 14.11 14.99
N PHE A 39 -14.34 13.19 14.05
CA PHE A 39 -14.91 13.25 12.70
C PHE A 39 -15.13 11.82 12.17
N SER A 40 -16.26 11.60 11.50
CA SER A 40 -16.57 10.33 10.83
C SER A 40 -17.03 10.63 9.40
N GLY A 41 -16.14 10.40 8.44
CA GLY A 41 -16.39 10.56 7.02
C GLY A 41 -16.68 9.24 6.31
N LYS A 42 -16.90 9.29 4.99
CA LYS A 42 -17.08 8.12 4.12
C LYS A 42 -15.80 7.29 4.01
N ALA A 43 -14.63 7.95 3.93
CA ALA A 43 -13.35 7.29 3.68
C ALA A 43 -12.56 7.00 4.96
N VAL A 44 -12.60 7.91 5.94
CA VAL A 44 -11.77 7.86 7.14
C VAL A 44 -12.53 8.36 8.37
N LYS A 45 -12.05 7.96 9.56
CA LYS A 45 -12.46 8.54 10.83
C LYS A 45 -11.25 9.18 11.50
N PHE A 46 -11.48 10.31 12.18
CA PHE A 46 -10.47 10.95 13.01
C PHE A 46 -10.81 10.81 14.48
N HIS A 47 -9.80 10.45 15.26
CA HIS A 47 -9.87 10.24 16.70
C HIS A 47 -9.06 11.30 17.43
N ALA A 48 -9.47 11.62 18.66
CA ALA A 48 -8.72 12.39 19.65
C ALA A 48 -8.83 11.68 20.99
N ASP A 49 -8.15 10.54 21.12
CA ASP A 49 -8.22 9.66 22.28
C ASP A 49 -7.33 10.18 23.41
N THR A 50 -7.82 10.06 24.65
CA THR A 50 -6.98 10.28 25.83
C THR A 50 -6.30 8.97 26.20
N VAL A 51 -4.99 9.02 26.41
CA VAL A 51 -4.17 7.87 26.83
C VAL A 51 -3.47 8.14 28.16
N ILE A 52 -3.13 7.06 28.88
CA ILE A 52 -2.27 7.08 30.05
C ILE A 52 -0.85 6.75 29.56
N LEU A 53 0.06 7.67 29.84
CA LEU A 53 1.49 7.53 29.52
C LEU A 53 2.18 6.53 30.47
N PRO A 54 3.38 6.03 30.13
CA PRO A 54 4.14 5.13 30.99
C PRO A 54 4.45 5.66 32.40
N ASP A 55 4.54 6.98 32.56
CA ASP A 55 4.77 7.66 33.86
C ASP A 55 3.47 7.91 34.65
N GLY A 56 2.32 7.50 34.11
CA GLY A 56 0.99 7.73 34.70
C GLY A 56 0.34 9.06 34.31
N GLY A 57 1.03 9.92 33.58
CA GLY A 57 0.47 11.15 33.01
C GLY A 57 -0.60 10.85 31.96
N LYS A 58 -1.34 11.89 31.54
CA LYS A 58 -2.31 11.79 30.45
C LYS A 58 -1.91 12.64 29.26
N ALA A 59 -2.19 12.14 28.07
CA ALA A 59 -1.98 12.87 26.82
C ALA A 59 -3.11 12.58 25.85
N VAL A 60 -3.28 13.46 24.85
CA VAL A 60 -4.20 13.21 23.73
C VAL A 60 -3.42 12.65 22.54
N ARG A 61 -4.01 11.67 21.86
CA ARG A 61 -3.51 11.11 20.61
C ARG A 61 -4.54 11.36 19.52
N GLU A 62 -4.14 12.17 18.55
CA GLU A 62 -4.94 12.48 17.36
C GLU A 62 -4.47 11.60 16.22
N TYR A 63 -5.38 10.81 15.63
CA TYR A 63 -5.02 9.92 14.54
C TYR A 63 -6.20 9.61 13.62
N MET A 64 -5.86 9.16 12.43
CA MET A 64 -6.79 8.70 11.41
C MET A 64 -6.93 7.18 11.49
N GLU A 65 -8.15 6.69 11.74
CA GLU A 65 -8.51 5.29 11.57
C GLU A 65 -8.73 4.99 10.09
N HIS A 66 -7.96 4.03 9.55
CA HIS A 66 -8.04 3.60 8.16
C HIS A 66 -8.06 2.06 8.10
N PRO A 67 -8.91 1.44 7.24
CA PRO A 67 -9.05 -0.02 7.17
C PRO A 67 -7.82 -0.74 6.58
N GLY A 68 -6.87 0.01 6.05
CA GLY A 68 -5.74 -0.51 5.29
C GLY A 68 -5.96 -0.39 3.77
N ALA A 69 -4.92 -0.73 3.02
CA ALA A 69 -4.94 -0.70 1.57
C ALA A 69 -4.07 -1.81 0.97
N SER A 70 -4.31 -2.13 -0.29
CA SER A 70 -3.50 -3.07 -1.05
C SER A 70 -3.06 -2.46 -2.37
N ALA A 71 -1.81 -2.70 -2.77
CA ALA A 71 -1.21 -2.19 -3.99
C ALA A 71 -0.51 -3.31 -4.77
N VAL A 72 -0.39 -3.13 -6.06
CA VAL A 72 0.22 -4.12 -6.94
C VAL A 72 1.21 -3.47 -7.90
N LEU A 73 2.40 -4.05 -8.05
CA LEU A 73 3.40 -3.72 -9.07
C LEU A 73 3.21 -4.70 -10.24
N PRO A 74 2.53 -4.29 -11.33
CA PRO A 74 2.27 -5.18 -12.46
C PRO A 74 3.47 -5.13 -13.41
N VAL A 75 4.10 -6.31 -13.62
CA VAL A 75 5.29 -6.45 -14.47
C VAL A 75 4.95 -7.28 -15.70
N LEU A 76 5.07 -6.68 -16.88
CA LEU A 76 4.89 -7.34 -18.17
C LEU A 76 6.04 -8.32 -18.46
N SER A 77 5.81 -9.26 -19.37
CA SER A 77 6.79 -10.28 -19.75
C SER A 77 8.08 -9.71 -20.38
N ASP A 78 8.03 -8.49 -20.86
CA ASP A 78 9.19 -7.74 -21.40
C ASP A 78 9.86 -6.84 -20.36
N GLY A 79 9.44 -6.89 -19.09
CA GLY A 79 9.99 -6.12 -17.97
C GLY A 79 9.47 -4.70 -17.85
N ARG A 80 8.53 -4.26 -18.70
CA ARG A 80 7.83 -2.99 -18.51
C ARG A 80 6.85 -3.08 -17.33
N ILE A 81 6.60 -1.94 -16.72
CA ILE A 81 5.70 -1.81 -15.56
C ILE A 81 4.48 -0.98 -15.96
N ILE A 82 3.32 -1.37 -15.43
CA ILE A 82 2.07 -0.65 -15.60
C ILE A 82 1.86 0.26 -14.39
N PHE A 83 1.63 1.53 -14.65
CA PHE A 83 1.30 2.56 -13.67
C PHE A 83 -0.07 3.15 -13.96
N VAL A 84 -0.60 3.85 -12.97
CA VAL A 84 -1.76 4.71 -13.09
C VAL A 84 -1.37 6.14 -12.77
N ARG A 85 -1.87 7.09 -13.57
CA ARG A 85 -1.77 8.52 -13.30
C ARG A 85 -3.12 9.01 -12.87
N GLN A 86 -3.17 9.72 -11.73
CA GLN A 86 -4.40 10.28 -11.20
C GLN A 86 -4.13 11.60 -10.48
N PHE A 87 -5.17 12.43 -10.32
CA PHE A 87 -5.08 13.64 -9.52
C PHE A 87 -5.36 13.34 -8.05
N ARG A 88 -4.41 13.67 -7.19
CA ARG A 88 -4.57 13.54 -5.73
C ARG A 88 -4.88 14.91 -5.12
N TYR A 89 -6.16 15.14 -4.82
CA TYR A 89 -6.64 16.41 -4.29
C TYR A 89 -5.87 16.92 -3.07
N PRO A 90 -5.51 16.09 -2.05
CA PRO A 90 -4.78 16.56 -0.87
C PRO A 90 -3.40 17.16 -1.17
N VAL A 91 -2.75 16.70 -2.23
CA VAL A 91 -1.43 17.22 -2.65
C VAL A 91 -1.50 18.16 -3.86
N GLY A 92 -2.70 18.38 -4.41
CA GLY A 92 -2.99 19.36 -5.45
C GLY A 92 -2.31 19.09 -6.79
N ARG A 93 -2.01 17.81 -7.13
CA ARG A 93 -1.31 17.45 -8.37
C ARG A 93 -1.61 16.04 -8.83
N GLU A 94 -1.26 15.78 -10.08
CA GLU A 94 -1.19 14.43 -10.60
C GLU A 94 0.01 13.67 -10.01
N THR A 95 -0.21 12.41 -9.71
CA THR A 95 0.79 11.46 -9.22
C THR A 95 0.87 10.27 -10.16
N LEU A 96 2.07 9.68 -10.31
CA LEU A 96 2.30 8.43 -10.99
C LEU A 96 2.46 7.35 -9.93
N GLU A 97 1.56 6.38 -9.95
CA GLU A 97 1.42 5.38 -8.88
C GLU A 97 1.31 3.97 -9.45
N ILE A 98 1.63 2.97 -8.63
CA ILE A 98 1.18 1.60 -8.90
C ILE A 98 -0.30 1.47 -8.52
N PRO A 99 -1.09 0.62 -9.21
CA PRO A 99 -2.51 0.37 -8.89
C PRO A 99 -2.70 0.01 -7.43
N ALA A 100 -3.71 0.61 -6.78
CA ALA A 100 -3.95 0.39 -5.36
C ALA A 100 -5.32 0.87 -4.91
N GLY A 101 -5.93 0.13 -3.97
CA GLY A 101 -7.16 0.55 -3.34
C GLY A 101 -7.32 0.13 -1.90
N LYS A 102 -8.34 0.71 -1.29
CA LYS A 102 -8.64 0.59 0.13
C LYS A 102 -9.32 -0.76 0.43
N LEU A 103 -8.94 -1.40 1.53
CA LEU A 103 -9.68 -2.53 2.08
C LEU A 103 -11.06 -2.06 2.57
N THR A 104 -12.07 -2.93 2.50
CA THR A 104 -13.45 -2.58 2.91
C THR A 104 -13.65 -2.70 4.42
N GLY A 105 -12.78 -3.47 5.10
CA GLY A 105 -12.83 -3.61 6.55
C GLY A 105 -11.97 -4.74 7.12
N PRO A 106 -12.10 -4.99 8.43
CA PRO A 106 -11.39 -6.07 9.09
C PRO A 106 -11.77 -7.44 8.50
N GLY A 107 -10.75 -8.22 8.14
CA GLY A 107 -10.94 -9.57 7.56
C GLY A 107 -10.92 -9.61 6.03
N ASP A 108 -10.80 -8.49 5.35
CA ASP A 108 -10.54 -8.48 3.91
C ASP A 108 -9.17 -9.07 3.62
N ASP A 109 -9.10 -9.92 2.60
CA ASP A 109 -7.84 -10.44 2.09
C ASP A 109 -7.16 -9.38 1.20
N PRO A 110 -5.99 -8.83 1.60
CA PRO A 110 -5.29 -7.84 0.80
C PRO A 110 -4.90 -8.33 -0.60
N LEU A 111 -4.69 -9.64 -0.78
CA LEU A 111 -4.39 -10.21 -2.10
C LEU A 111 -5.61 -10.17 -3.00
N ILE A 112 -6.80 -10.46 -2.48
CA ILE A 112 -8.05 -10.36 -3.25
C ILE A 112 -8.25 -8.91 -3.70
N ARG A 113 -8.02 -7.93 -2.81
CA ARG A 113 -8.12 -6.51 -3.16
C ARG A 113 -7.08 -6.10 -4.20
N ALA A 114 -5.82 -6.52 -4.06
CA ALA A 114 -4.79 -6.25 -5.07
C ALA A 114 -5.16 -6.76 -6.47
N LYS A 115 -5.79 -7.95 -6.55
CA LYS A 115 -6.27 -8.52 -7.81
C LYS A 115 -7.39 -7.68 -8.42
N ALA A 116 -8.35 -7.26 -7.61
CA ALA A 116 -9.45 -6.41 -8.04
C ALA A 116 -8.95 -5.07 -8.57
N GLU A 117 -8.06 -4.38 -7.82
CA GLU A 117 -7.48 -3.10 -8.21
C GLU A 117 -6.70 -3.17 -9.52
N LEU A 118 -5.92 -4.24 -9.71
CA LEU A 118 -5.21 -4.43 -10.98
C LEU A 118 -6.19 -4.47 -12.16
N GLU A 119 -7.30 -5.20 -12.03
CA GLU A 119 -8.30 -5.32 -13.07
C GLU A 119 -9.11 -4.04 -13.25
N GLU A 120 -9.60 -3.44 -12.16
CA GLU A 120 -10.44 -2.24 -12.15
C GLU A 120 -9.70 -1.04 -12.76
N GLU A 121 -8.49 -0.74 -12.30
CA GLU A 121 -7.75 0.44 -12.71
C GLU A 121 -7.01 0.28 -14.05
N THR A 122 -6.53 -0.93 -14.37
CA THR A 122 -5.68 -1.14 -15.56
C THR A 122 -6.27 -2.03 -16.63
N GLY A 123 -7.29 -2.82 -16.32
CA GLY A 123 -7.85 -3.83 -17.17
C GLY A 123 -7.03 -5.12 -17.27
N TYR A 124 -5.90 -5.23 -16.56
CA TYR A 124 -5.08 -6.44 -16.57
C TYR A 124 -5.44 -7.38 -15.43
N LYS A 125 -5.36 -8.69 -15.71
CA LYS A 125 -5.30 -9.76 -14.71
C LYS A 125 -3.90 -10.32 -14.68
N ALA A 126 -3.56 -11.05 -13.60
CA ALA A 126 -2.27 -11.73 -13.51
C ALA A 126 -2.44 -13.19 -13.07
N GLU A 127 -1.54 -14.06 -13.54
CA GLU A 127 -1.50 -15.46 -13.12
C GLU A 127 -0.84 -15.64 -11.75
N HIS A 128 0.16 -14.81 -11.45
CA HIS A 128 0.98 -14.94 -10.24
C HIS A 128 1.08 -13.61 -9.49
N TYR A 129 1.05 -13.73 -8.15
CA TYR A 129 1.20 -12.61 -7.23
C TYR A 129 2.18 -12.99 -6.12
N ASP A 130 3.23 -12.21 -5.95
CA ASP A 130 4.23 -12.36 -4.89
C ASP A 130 4.11 -11.20 -3.92
N LYS A 131 3.91 -11.47 -2.63
CA LYS A 131 3.91 -10.41 -1.61
C LYS A 131 5.31 -9.79 -1.51
N ILE A 132 5.41 -8.48 -1.68
CA ILE A 132 6.65 -7.73 -1.51
C ILE A 132 6.85 -7.37 -0.04
N ILE A 133 5.89 -6.61 0.53
CA ILE A 133 6.00 -6.07 1.89
C ILE A 133 4.64 -5.61 2.40
N SER A 134 4.52 -5.49 3.73
CA SER A 134 3.46 -4.71 4.38
C SER A 134 4.11 -3.69 5.31
N PHE A 135 3.57 -2.48 5.38
CA PHE A 135 4.12 -1.40 6.21
C PHE A 135 3.05 -0.41 6.63
N TRP A 136 3.31 0.32 7.71
CA TRP A 136 2.53 1.51 8.05
C TRP A 136 2.94 2.67 7.16
N THR A 137 1.99 3.35 6.57
CA THR A 137 2.26 4.53 5.74
C THR A 137 2.73 5.71 6.58
N THR A 138 2.15 5.87 7.76
CA THR A 138 2.53 6.91 8.72
C THR A 138 2.08 6.55 10.13
N ALA A 139 2.88 5.74 10.84
CA ALA A 139 2.57 5.25 12.19
C ALA A 139 2.37 6.35 13.24
N ALA A 140 2.77 7.59 12.94
CA ALA A 140 2.64 8.70 13.87
C ALA A 140 1.19 9.16 14.08
N PHE A 141 0.34 9.03 13.04
CA PHE A 141 -1.03 9.53 13.10
C PHE A 141 -2.03 8.78 12.19
N SER A 142 -1.72 7.57 11.77
CA SER A 142 -2.65 6.73 11.01
C SER A 142 -2.50 5.26 11.37
N THR A 143 -3.62 4.53 11.34
CA THR A 143 -3.64 3.07 11.49
C THR A 143 -3.46 2.35 10.16
N GLU A 144 -3.26 3.08 9.05
CA GLU A 144 -3.16 2.48 7.72
C GLU A 144 -1.97 1.52 7.61
N VAL A 145 -2.28 0.26 7.32
CA VAL A 145 -1.31 -0.73 6.82
C VAL A 145 -1.50 -0.87 5.33
N LEU A 146 -0.42 -0.78 4.57
CA LEU A 146 -0.42 -0.96 3.14
C LEU A 146 0.32 -2.25 2.78
N HIS A 147 -0.35 -3.10 1.98
CA HIS A 147 0.18 -4.38 1.49
C HIS A 147 0.58 -4.23 0.03
N VAL A 148 1.80 -4.60 -0.34
CA VAL A 148 2.31 -4.49 -1.71
C VAL A 148 2.63 -5.86 -2.28
N TYR A 149 2.13 -6.11 -3.48
CA TYR A 149 2.38 -7.33 -4.25
C TYR A 149 3.05 -7.01 -5.58
N ALA A 150 3.86 -7.93 -6.10
CA ALA A 150 4.25 -7.94 -7.52
C ALA A 150 3.32 -8.89 -8.27
N ALA A 151 2.94 -8.54 -9.50
CA ALA A 151 2.07 -9.35 -10.35
C ALA A 151 2.76 -9.68 -11.67
N HIS A 152 2.69 -10.95 -12.07
CA HIS A 152 3.33 -11.49 -13.28
C HIS A 152 2.37 -12.36 -14.09
N GLY A 153 2.72 -12.61 -15.36
CA GLY A 153 1.83 -13.34 -16.26
C GLY A 153 0.58 -12.51 -16.56
N LEU A 154 0.81 -11.23 -16.92
CA LEU A 154 -0.27 -10.29 -17.13
C LEU A 154 -1.08 -10.62 -18.40
N ILE A 155 -2.38 -10.67 -18.26
CA ILE A 155 -3.37 -10.92 -19.31
C ILE A 155 -4.17 -9.64 -19.50
N PRO A 156 -4.15 -9.03 -20.71
CA PRO A 156 -4.90 -7.80 -20.96
C PRO A 156 -6.41 -8.03 -20.97
N GLY A 157 -7.16 -7.09 -20.48
CA GLY A 157 -8.62 -7.02 -20.49
C GLY A 157 -9.11 -5.59 -20.64
N THR A 158 -10.23 -5.26 -20.02
CA THR A 158 -10.83 -3.91 -20.06
C THR A 158 -10.89 -3.34 -18.64
N SER A 159 -10.42 -2.13 -18.46
CA SER A 159 -10.51 -1.41 -17.19
C SER A 159 -11.95 -0.93 -16.92
N HIS A 160 -12.32 -0.89 -15.66
CA HIS A 160 -13.62 -0.38 -15.18
C HIS A 160 -13.43 0.30 -13.82
N PRO A 161 -12.73 1.45 -13.79
CA PRO A 161 -12.56 2.21 -12.57
C PRO A 161 -13.91 2.67 -12.03
N ASP A 162 -13.96 3.03 -10.76
CA ASP A 162 -15.15 3.60 -10.13
C ASP A 162 -15.58 4.90 -10.83
N GLU A 163 -16.87 5.27 -10.75
CA GLU A 163 -17.44 6.40 -11.49
C GLU A 163 -16.78 7.75 -11.13
N ASP A 164 -16.18 7.88 -9.95
CA ASP A 164 -15.48 9.06 -9.47
C ASP A 164 -13.96 8.96 -9.60
N GLU A 165 -13.43 7.89 -10.23
CA GLU A 165 -12.01 7.69 -10.48
C GLU A 165 -11.62 8.02 -11.92
N PHE A 166 -10.83 9.09 -12.07
CA PHE A 166 -10.29 9.53 -13.36
C PHE A 166 -8.82 9.12 -13.46
N LEU A 167 -8.58 7.94 -14.03
CA LEU A 167 -7.27 7.31 -14.14
C LEU A 167 -6.79 7.27 -15.58
N LYS A 168 -5.47 7.36 -15.76
CA LYS A 168 -4.80 7.07 -17.02
C LYS A 168 -3.72 6.02 -16.80
N THR A 169 -3.85 4.89 -17.48
CA THR A 169 -2.80 3.85 -17.48
C THR A 169 -1.58 4.31 -18.26
N GLU A 170 -0.39 4.16 -17.69
CA GLU A 170 0.90 4.42 -18.32
C GLU A 170 1.80 3.18 -18.21
N ILE A 171 2.40 2.78 -19.34
CA ILE A 171 3.30 1.63 -19.39
C ILE A 171 4.67 2.12 -19.81
N MET A 172 5.70 1.80 -18.99
CA MET A 172 7.06 2.21 -19.28
C MET A 172 8.09 1.16 -18.83
N PRO A 173 9.31 1.17 -19.40
CA PRO A 173 10.41 0.34 -18.92
C PRO A 173 10.74 0.65 -17.45
N PHE A 174 11.19 -0.39 -16.72
CA PHE A 174 11.62 -0.21 -15.32
C PHE A 174 12.69 0.90 -15.19
N GLU A 175 13.65 0.97 -16.09
CA GLU A 175 14.75 1.97 -16.01
C GLU A 175 14.24 3.40 -16.19
N GLU A 176 13.17 3.62 -16.97
CA GLU A 176 12.51 4.92 -17.07
C GLU A 176 11.80 5.29 -15.77
N ALA A 177 11.02 4.38 -15.20
CA ALA A 177 10.37 4.57 -13.89
C ALA A 177 11.41 4.82 -12.78
N TRP A 178 12.54 4.10 -12.82
CA TRP A 178 13.64 4.29 -11.88
C TRP A 178 14.28 5.68 -12.02
N ALA A 179 14.48 6.16 -13.24
CA ALA A 179 14.99 7.51 -13.48
C ALA A 179 14.02 8.59 -12.99
N LEU A 180 12.70 8.40 -13.19
CA LEU A 180 11.69 9.30 -12.64
C LEU A 180 11.70 9.32 -11.10
N LEU A 181 11.87 8.16 -10.46
CA LEU A 181 12.03 8.06 -9.00
C LEU A 181 13.26 8.84 -8.52
N GLN A 182 14.43 8.61 -9.14
CA GLN A 182 15.66 9.30 -8.79
C GLN A 182 15.60 10.82 -9.02
N ALA A 183 14.82 11.26 -9.99
CA ALA A 183 14.56 12.68 -10.26
C ALA A 183 13.51 13.31 -9.33
N GLY A 184 12.97 12.57 -8.35
CA GLY A 184 11.92 13.05 -7.44
C GLY A 184 10.57 13.31 -8.13
N LYS A 185 10.32 12.70 -9.28
CA LYS A 185 9.05 12.82 -10.01
C LYS A 185 8.01 11.79 -9.52
N ILE A 186 8.45 10.69 -8.93
CA ILE A 186 7.61 9.73 -8.21
C ILE A 186 7.78 10.02 -6.73
N MET A 187 6.71 10.43 -6.07
CA MET A 187 6.69 10.81 -4.64
C MET A 187 5.73 9.94 -3.82
N ASP A 188 4.97 9.08 -4.47
CA ASP A 188 4.05 8.18 -3.83
C ASP A 188 4.79 7.02 -3.14
N VAL A 189 4.59 6.87 -1.82
CA VAL A 189 5.39 5.96 -0.98
C VAL A 189 5.28 4.51 -1.40
N LYS A 190 4.09 4.02 -1.75
CA LYS A 190 3.90 2.63 -2.18
C LYS A 190 4.65 2.32 -3.48
N THR A 191 4.63 3.26 -4.41
CA THR A 191 5.33 3.16 -5.69
C THR A 191 6.84 3.20 -5.50
N ILE A 192 7.33 4.10 -4.63
CA ILE A 192 8.76 4.18 -4.27
C ILE A 192 9.24 2.85 -3.69
N ILE A 193 8.53 2.30 -2.71
CA ILE A 193 8.90 1.04 -2.04
C ILE A 193 8.86 -0.13 -3.02
N ALA A 194 7.81 -0.21 -3.85
CA ALA A 194 7.68 -1.27 -4.85
C ALA A 194 8.82 -1.25 -5.87
N LEU A 195 9.18 -0.07 -6.41
CA LEU A 195 10.28 0.07 -7.35
C LEU A 195 11.64 -0.25 -6.72
N GLN A 196 11.87 0.16 -5.47
CA GLN A 196 13.10 -0.16 -4.75
C GLN A 196 13.22 -1.67 -4.49
N ALA A 197 12.17 -2.31 -4.03
CA ALA A 197 12.14 -3.76 -3.82
C ALA A 197 12.36 -4.51 -5.15
N TRP A 198 11.75 -4.04 -6.23
CA TRP A 198 11.96 -4.62 -7.55
C TRP A 198 13.40 -4.46 -8.06
N LYS A 199 14.01 -3.29 -7.81
CA LYS A 199 15.44 -3.08 -8.15
C LYS A 199 16.36 -4.04 -7.42
N ILE A 200 16.12 -4.28 -6.13
CA ILE A 200 16.90 -5.24 -5.33
C ILE A 200 16.77 -6.64 -5.95
N ARG A 201 15.54 -7.08 -6.26
CA ARG A 201 15.30 -8.37 -6.90
C ARG A 201 16.08 -8.52 -8.21
N LEU A 202 16.04 -7.52 -9.09
CA LEU A 202 16.78 -7.53 -10.36
C LEU A 202 18.31 -7.56 -10.19
N LEU A 203 18.84 -7.13 -9.03
CA LEU A 203 20.26 -7.22 -8.72
C LEU A 203 20.67 -8.60 -8.19
N GLU A 204 19.76 -9.28 -7.47
CA GLU A 204 19.98 -10.61 -6.93
C GLU A 204 19.86 -11.73 -7.98
N GLU A 205 19.18 -11.46 -9.09
CA GLU A 205 19.01 -12.39 -10.22
C GLU A 205 20.19 -12.39 -11.21
N LYS A 206 21.19 -11.50 -11.01
CA LYS A 206 22.42 -11.40 -11.83
C LYS A 206 23.58 -12.15 -11.22
#